data_bd9b4b905b8235e8766390672dd9a4ad
#
_entry.id   bd9b4b905b8235e8766390672dd9a4ad
#
_cell.length_a   1.000
_cell.length_b   1.000
_cell.length_c   1.000
_cell.angle_alpha   90.00
_cell.angle_beta   90.00
_cell.angle_gamma   90.00
#
_symmetry.space_group_name_H-M   'P 1'
#
loop_
_entity.id
_entity.type
_entity.pdbx_description
1 polymer ?
#
loop_
_entity_poly.entity_id
_entity_poly.type
_entity_poly.pdbx_seq_one_letter_code
_entity_poly.pdbx_strand_id
1 'polypeptide(L)'
;MLVEKITSRQNPLVKRFRRVRAGAEHHLLFLEGTRLIEDAIEAGVHFESIAFTSALEATARGLSLMDSLQNVPCRGAHLSQQVMEAIADTDSPQGVAALVNRPSYDIEDVLAVEPQMVVIADQLQDPGNLGTLVRTAEAAGANGLITTRYTVDPYNHKSLRASMGAALRLPIANGLAAREVAELCKKRNVKLIASSAAPPDPRSTIEDAALVKIVRTFTEVNFKRPVALIFGREASGVSQDVSSLADELIHIPMAPGVESLNVAAAGAIILYEAARQRGFDFKQR
;
A
#
# COMPACT_ATOMS: atom_id res chain seq x y z
N MET A 1 -4.99 -29.76 5.77
CA MET A 1 -3.56 -29.34 5.71
C MET A 1 -2.69 -30.43 6.35
N LEU A 2 -1.59 -30.91 5.66
CA LEU A 2 -0.59 -31.79 6.28
C LEU A 2 0.35 -30.94 7.14
N VAL A 3 0.52 -31.32 8.41
CA VAL A 3 1.31 -30.57 9.39
C VAL A 3 2.56 -31.37 9.79
N GLU A 4 3.75 -30.81 9.55
CA GLU A 4 5.04 -31.34 9.96
C GLU A 4 5.46 -30.71 11.29
N LYS A 5 5.97 -31.50 12.23
CA LYS A 5 6.53 -30.99 13.50
C LYS A 5 8.01 -30.66 13.33
N ILE A 6 8.39 -29.42 13.59
CA ILE A 6 9.76 -28.91 13.37
C ILE A 6 10.32 -28.30 14.65
N THR A 7 11.43 -28.85 15.14
CA THR A 7 12.15 -28.39 16.33
C THR A 7 13.56 -27.87 16.02
N SER A 8 14.04 -28.08 14.79
CA SER A 8 15.40 -27.69 14.37
C SER A 8 15.39 -26.39 13.56
N ARG A 9 16.21 -25.43 13.97
CA ARG A 9 16.49 -24.19 13.20
C ARG A 9 17.18 -24.44 11.85
N GLN A 10 17.73 -25.65 11.65
CA GLN A 10 18.40 -26.05 10.41
C GLN A 10 17.45 -26.67 9.38
N ASN A 11 16.18 -26.89 9.72
CA ASN A 11 15.17 -27.41 8.80
C ASN A 11 15.10 -26.54 7.53
N PRO A 12 15.00 -27.11 6.33
CA PRO A 12 14.92 -26.37 5.06
C PRO A 12 13.79 -25.34 5.03
N LEU A 13 12.61 -25.66 5.58
CA LEU A 13 11.47 -24.74 5.62
C LEU A 13 11.78 -23.54 6.51
N VAL A 14 12.40 -23.72 7.68
CA VAL A 14 12.82 -22.63 8.57
C VAL A 14 13.83 -21.69 7.88
N LYS A 15 14.79 -22.27 7.16
CA LYS A 15 15.76 -21.50 6.35
C LYS A 15 15.04 -20.69 5.27
N ARG A 16 13.99 -21.25 4.65
CA ARG A 16 13.21 -20.57 3.63
C ARG A 16 12.43 -19.39 4.21
N PHE A 17 11.74 -19.57 5.33
CA PHE A 17 11.08 -18.44 6.04
C PHE A 17 12.06 -17.29 6.29
N ARG A 18 13.26 -17.58 6.76
CA ARG A 18 14.29 -16.54 7.01
C ARG A 18 14.76 -15.86 5.72
N ARG A 19 14.92 -16.61 4.63
CA ARG A 19 15.32 -16.06 3.32
C ARG A 19 14.26 -15.15 2.74
N VAL A 20 12.99 -15.57 2.77
CA VAL A 20 11.87 -14.73 2.30
C VAL A 20 11.74 -13.48 3.15
N ARG A 21 11.83 -13.59 4.48
CA ARG A 21 11.84 -12.45 5.39
C ARG A 21 12.98 -11.47 5.07
N ALA A 22 14.14 -11.97 4.70
CA ALA A 22 15.30 -11.15 4.28
C ALA A 22 15.18 -10.61 2.84
N GLY A 23 14.06 -10.84 2.13
CA GLY A 23 13.84 -10.35 0.77
C GLY A 23 14.55 -11.13 -0.33
N ALA A 24 15.06 -12.34 -0.05
CA ALA A 24 15.81 -13.12 -1.03
C ALA A 24 14.93 -13.84 -2.08
N GLU A 25 13.62 -13.91 -1.87
CA GLU A 25 12.65 -14.53 -2.79
C GLU A 25 11.53 -13.53 -3.08
N HIS A 26 11.71 -12.68 -4.10
CA HIS A 26 10.84 -11.54 -4.39
C HIS A 26 9.39 -11.89 -4.79
N HIS A 27 9.13 -13.14 -5.18
CA HIS A 27 7.79 -13.63 -5.53
C HIS A 27 6.97 -14.05 -4.31
N LEU A 28 7.58 -14.08 -3.13
CA LEU A 28 6.92 -14.42 -1.87
C LEU A 28 6.94 -13.25 -0.88
N LEU A 29 5.94 -13.24 -0.01
CA LEU A 29 5.86 -12.36 1.16
C LEU A 29 5.95 -13.20 2.43
N PHE A 30 6.64 -12.66 3.41
CA PHE A 30 6.61 -13.16 4.79
C PHE A 30 5.55 -12.38 5.56
N LEU A 31 4.56 -13.07 6.09
CA LEU A 31 3.52 -12.51 6.95
C LEU A 31 3.67 -13.04 8.36
N GLU A 32 3.55 -12.16 9.36
CA GLU A 32 3.63 -12.50 10.78
C GLU A 32 2.45 -11.91 11.55
N GLY A 33 1.87 -12.74 12.42
CA GLY A 33 0.77 -12.36 13.29
C GLY A 33 -0.61 -12.70 12.73
N THR A 34 -1.55 -12.94 13.67
CA THR A 34 -2.89 -13.43 13.35
C THR A 34 -3.65 -12.51 12.41
N ARG A 35 -3.62 -11.20 12.67
CA ARG A 35 -4.38 -10.22 11.89
C ARG A 35 -3.98 -10.19 10.42
N LEU A 36 -2.68 -10.13 10.13
CA LEU A 36 -2.20 -10.01 8.75
C LEU A 36 -2.47 -11.30 7.96
N ILE A 37 -2.45 -12.45 8.63
CA ILE A 37 -2.77 -13.74 8.01
C ILE A 37 -4.28 -13.85 7.74
N GLU A 38 -5.15 -13.38 8.65
CA GLU A 38 -6.60 -13.27 8.41
C GLU A 38 -6.87 -12.38 7.19
N ASP A 39 -6.25 -11.19 7.13
CA ASP A 39 -6.37 -10.26 6.00
C ASP A 39 -5.92 -10.91 4.68
N ALA A 40 -4.87 -11.76 4.70
CA ALA A 40 -4.40 -12.49 3.52
C ALA A 40 -5.38 -13.58 3.07
N ILE A 41 -6.04 -14.27 4.02
CA ILE A 41 -7.08 -15.25 3.70
C ILE A 41 -8.29 -14.55 3.06
N GLU A 42 -8.75 -13.44 3.66
CA GLU A 42 -9.86 -12.64 3.15
C GLU A 42 -9.56 -12.07 1.75
N ALA A 43 -8.31 -11.68 1.50
CA ALA A 43 -7.85 -11.21 0.18
C ALA A 43 -7.69 -12.33 -0.86
N GLY A 44 -7.87 -13.60 -0.48
CA GLY A 44 -7.70 -14.73 -1.39
C GLY A 44 -6.25 -14.95 -1.86
N VAL A 45 -5.27 -14.46 -1.10
CA VAL A 45 -3.85 -14.61 -1.44
C VAL A 45 -3.46 -16.08 -1.34
N HIS A 46 -2.68 -16.58 -2.29
CA HIS A 46 -2.24 -17.96 -2.30
C HIS A 46 -1.15 -18.20 -1.23
N PHE A 47 -1.45 -19.11 -0.30
CA PHE A 47 -0.51 -19.54 0.74
C PHE A 47 0.37 -20.68 0.22
N GLU A 48 1.69 -20.51 0.35
CA GLU A 48 2.64 -21.58 0.07
C GLU A 48 2.87 -22.44 1.32
N SER A 49 3.12 -21.79 2.45
CA SER A 49 3.31 -22.47 3.72
C SER A 49 2.92 -21.62 4.90
N ILE A 50 2.50 -22.29 5.97
CA ILE A 50 2.19 -21.66 7.25
C ILE A 50 2.93 -22.37 8.38
N ALA A 51 3.45 -21.58 9.31
CA ALA A 51 4.13 -22.05 10.51
C ALA A 51 3.40 -21.52 11.75
N PHE A 52 3.16 -22.37 12.74
CA PHE A 52 2.50 -21.97 13.98
C PHE A 52 3.05 -22.73 15.17
N THR A 53 2.76 -22.24 16.38
CA THR A 53 3.14 -22.85 17.65
C THR A 53 1.91 -23.09 18.53
N SER A 54 2.06 -23.85 19.59
CA SER A 54 1.02 -24.04 20.59
C SER A 54 0.55 -22.73 21.26
N ALA A 55 1.35 -21.67 21.22
CA ALA A 55 0.94 -20.35 21.72
C ALA A 55 -0.24 -19.77 20.90
N LEU A 56 -0.30 -20.03 19.60
CA LEU A 56 -1.46 -19.65 18.78
C LEU A 56 -2.73 -20.36 19.26
N GLU A 57 -2.65 -21.67 19.49
CA GLU A 57 -3.78 -22.53 19.90
C GLU A 57 -4.30 -22.17 21.30
N ALA A 58 -3.51 -21.47 22.11
CA ALA A 58 -3.90 -21.02 23.44
C ALA A 58 -4.86 -19.81 23.45
N THR A 59 -5.15 -19.21 22.30
CA THR A 59 -6.01 -18.02 22.19
C THR A 59 -7.28 -18.31 21.38
N ALA A 60 -8.41 -17.71 21.76
CA ALA A 60 -9.66 -17.86 21.00
C ALA A 60 -9.53 -17.41 19.54
N ARG A 61 -8.79 -16.31 19.30
CA ARG A 61 -8.52 -15.82 17.95
C ARG A 61 -7.64 -16.76 17.14
N GLY A 62 -6.65 -17.36 17.80
CA GLY A 62 -5.76 -18.34 17.16
C GLY A 62 -6.50 -19.60 16.76
N LEU A 63 -7.42 -20.09 17.59
CA LEU A 63 -8.29 -21.22 17.25
C LEU A 63 -9.19 -20.91 16.04
N SER A 64 -9.81 -19.72 16.00
CA SER A 64 -10.61 -19.28 14.85
C SER A 64 -9.78 -19.18 13.57
N LEU A 65 -8.55 -18.67 13.66
CA LEU A 65 -7.63 -18.64 12.52
C LEU A 65 -7.26 -20.05 12.05
N MET A 66 -7.00 -20.98 12.98
CA MET A 66 -6.69 -22.38 12.64
C MET A 66 -7.85 -23.04 11.89
N ASP A 67 -9.11 -22.78 12.27
CA ASP A 67 -10.28 -23.27 11.55
C ASP A 67 -10.35 -22.71 10.13
N SER A 68 -10.11 -21.42 9.95
CA SER A 68 -10.05 -20.79 8.63
C SER A 68 -8.96 -21.40 7.75
N LEU A 69 -7.81 -21.71 8.34
CA LEU A 69 -6.67 -22.31 7.64
C LEU A 69 -6.87 -23.77 7.22
N GLN A 70 -7.84 -24.50 7.79
CA GLN A 70 -8.15 -25.87 7.35
C GLN A 70 -8.56 -25.92 5.88
N ASN A 71 -9.20 -24.86 5.39
CA ASN A 71 -9.69 -24.74 4.02
C ASN A 71 -8.67 -24.09 3.06
N VAL A 72 -7.51 -23.67 3.57
CA VAL A 72 -6.46 -23.08 2.76
C VAL A 72 -5.48 -24.15 2.29
N PRO A 73 -5.32 -24.37 0.98
CA PRO A 73 -4.39 -25.34 0.44
C PRO A 73 -2.94 -24.82 0.62
N CYS A 74 -2.26 -25.28 1.66
CA CYS A 74 -0.86 -24.93 1.92
C CYS A 74 -0.15 -26.01 2.74
N ARG A 75 1.19 -25.92 2.80
CA ARG A 75 2.02 -26.77 3.66
C ARG A 75 1.98 -26.20 5.09
N GLY A 76 1.63 -27.02 6.08
CA GLY A 76 1.62 -26.67 7.50
C GLY A 76 2.88 -27.11 8.24
N ALA A 77 3.33 -26.31 9.22
CA ALA A 77 4.43 -26.66 10.12
C ALA A 77 4.12 -26.24 11.56
N HIS A 78 4.14 -27.18 12.50
CA HIS A 78 4.09 -26.90 13.92
C HIS A 78 5.52 -26.70 14.44
N LEU A 79 5.86 -25.49 14.84
CA LEU A 79 7.21 -25.13 15.29
C LEU A 79 7.30 -25.14 16.82
N SER A 80 8.51 -25.46 17.34
CA SER A 80 8.82 -25.10 18.72
C SER A 80 8.94 -23.58 18.88
N GLN A 81 8.72 -23.05 20.08
CA GLN A 81 8.83 -21.61 20.37
C GLN A 81 10.17 -21.02 19.94
N GLN A 82 11.27 -21.71 20.23
CA GLN A 82 12.62 -21.28 19.83
C GLN A 82 12.84 -21.19 18.31
N VAL A 83 12.14 -22.03 17.54
CA VAL A 83 12.21 -21.99 16.07
C VAL A 83 11.36 -20.87 15.53
N MET A 84 10.19 -20.61 16.13
CA MET A 84 9.33 -19.46 15.78
C MET A 84 10.08 -18.14 15.99
N GLU A 85 10.72 -17.95 17.13
CA GLU A 85 11.55 -16.77 17.42
C GLU A 85 12.68 -16.58 16.38
N ALA A 86 13.22 -17.67 15.85
CA ALA A 86 14.27 -17.59 14.82
C ALA A 86 13.77 -17.11 13.46
N ILE A 87 12.48 -17.26 13.14
CA ILE A 87 11.88 -16.78 11.89
C ILE A 87 11.12 -15.47 12.06
N ALA A 88 10.72 -15.11 13.27
CA ALA A 88 9.95 -13.92 13.56
C ALA A 88 10.70 -12.61 13.23
N ASP A 89 9.95 -11.57 12.85
CA ASP A 89 10.42 -10.19 12.64
C ASP A 89 10.19 -9.32 13.87
N THR A 90 9.30 -9.76 14.78
CA THR A 90 8.99 -9.07 16.04
C THR A 90 9.66 -9.73 17.24
N ASP A 91 9.92 -8.95 18.30
CA ASP A 91 10.52 -9.45 19.54
C ASP A 91 9.55 -10.36 20.32
N SER A 92 8.25 -10.24 20.10
CA SER A 92 7.20 -11.02 20.78
C SER A 92 6.24 -11.60 19.75
N PRO A 93 6.64 -12.68 19.05
CA PRO A 93 5.82 -13.27 17.99
C PRO A 93 4.52 -13.87 18.55
N GLN A 94 3.42 -13.65 17.83
CA GLN A 94 2.09 -14.19 18.17
C GLN A 94 1.95 -15.70 17.88
N GLY A 95 3.03 -16.38 17.57
CA GLY A 95 3.06 -17.81 17.34
C GLY A 95 2.53 -18.26 15.97
N VAL A 96 2.44 -17.37 15.00
CA VAL A 96 2.06 -17.72 13.62
C VAL A 96 2.80 -16.84 12.60
N ALA A 97 3.27 -17.48 11.52
CA ALA A 97 3.85 -16.83 10.35
C ALA A 97 3.49 -17.61 9.07
N ALA A 98 3.41 -16.93 7.94
CA ALA A 98 3.10 -17.54 6.65
C ALA A 98 4.05 -17.05 5.54
N LEU A 99 4.25 -17.90 4.55
CA LEU A 99 4.76 -17.52 3.23
C LEU A 99 3.60 -17.55 2.25
N VAL A 100 3.38 -16.42 1.59
CA VAL A 100 2.31 -16.26 0.61
C VAL A 100 2.87 -15.72 -0.70
N ASN A 101 2.18 -15.99 -1.81
CA ASN A 101 2.54 -15.38 -3.07
C ASN A 101 2.36 -13.86 -2.99
N ARG A 102 3.34 -13.12 -3.52
CA ARG A 102 3.25 -11.68 -3.63
C ARG A 102 2.19 -11.32 -4.67
N PRO A 103 1.17 -10.49 -4.36
CA PRO A 103 0.26 -9.96 -5.36
C PRO A 103 1.03 -9.19 -6.43
N SER A 104 0.63 -9.35 -7.69
CA SER A 104 1.23 -8.66 -8.83
C SER A 104 0.10 -8.13 -9.70
N TYR A 105 0.07 -6.81 -9.84
CA TYR A 105 -0.90 -6.10 -10.68
C TYR A 105 -0.14 -5.21 -11.66
N ASP A 106 -0.62 -5.10 -12.86
CA ASP A 106 -0.17 -4.09 -13.79
C ASP A 106 -1.02 -2.81 -13.67
N ILE A 107 -0.67 -1.79 -14.43
CA ILE A 107 -1.38 -0.51 -14.38
C ILE A 107 -2.78 -0.62 -15.00
N GLU A 108 -2.96 -1.52 -15.96
CA GLU A 108 -4.25 -1.81 -16.60
C GLU A 108 -5.23 -2.38 -15.58
N ASP A 109 -4.78 -3.25 -14.67
CA ASP A 109 -5.60 -3.79 -13.58
C ASP A 109 -6.09 -2.65 -12.66
N VAL A 110 -5.19 -1.72 -12.29
CA VAL A 110 -5.52 -0.57 -11.44
C VAL A 110 -6.51 0.38 -12.12
N LEU A 111 -6.43 0.53 -13.43
CA LEU A 111 -7.28 1.40 -14.24
C LEU A 111 -8.51 0.70 -14.85
N ALA A 112 -8.78 -0.56 -14.48
CA ALA A 112 -9.87 -1.34 -15.11
C ALA A 112 -11.28 -0.92 -14.67
N VAL A 113 -11.44 -0.38 -13.44
CA VAL A 113 -12.74 -0.08 -12.83
C VAL A 113 -13.10 1.39 -12.98
N GLU A 114 -14.30 1.70 -13.43
CA GLU A 114 -14.82 3.08 -13.56
C GLU A 114 -15.92 3.39 -12.54
N PRO A 115 -16.05 4.67 -12.14
CA PRO A 115 -15.16 5.81 -12.42
C PRO A 115 -13.88 5.71 -11.59
N GLN A 116 -12.71 5.85 -12.27
CA GLN A 116 -11.42 5.71 -11.60
C GLN A 116 -11.21 6.76 -10.52
N MET A 117 -10.79 6.31 -9.35
CA MET A 117 -10.10 7.09 -8.34
C MET A 117 -8.85 6.29 -7.97
N VAL A 118 -7.70 6.72 -8.45
CA VAL A 118 -6.43 6.04 -8.28
C VAL A 118 -5.50 6.92 -7.46
N VAL A 119 -4.69 6.29 -6.63
CA VAL A 119 -3.63 6.97 -5.87
C VAL A 119 -2.28 6.69 -6.52
N ILE A 120 -1.47 7.73 -6.68
CA ILE A 120 -0.08 7.61 -7.13
C ILE A 120 0.83 8.06 -5.99
N ALA A 121 1.66 7.14 -5.50
CA ALA A 121 2.71 7.43 -4.54
C ALA A 121 4.01 7.71 -5.30
N ASP A 122 4.46 8.97 -5.28
CA ASP A 122 5.65 9.39 -6.01
C ASP A 122 6.87 9.49 -5.10
N GLN A 123 7.78 8.53 -5.24
CA GLN A 123 9.07 8.50 -4.55
C GLN A 123 8.99 8.55 -3.01
N LEU A 124 7.89 8.07 -2.41
CA LEU A 124 7.77 7.97 -0.96
C LEU A 124 8.83 7.03 -0.39
N GLN A 125 9.57 7.47 0.64
CA GLN A 125 10.67 6.71 1.23
C GLN A 125 10.28 6.06 2.56
N ASP A 126 9.36 6.67 3.31
CA ASP A 126 8.92 6.10 4.59
C ASP A 126 7.85 5.01 4.39
N PRO A 127 8.12 3.77 4.81
CA PRO A 127 7.17 2.68 4.66
C PRO A 127 5.91 2.82 5.51
N GLY A 128 5.98 3.55 6.63
CA GLY A 128 4.82 3.84 7.47
C GLY A 128 3.84 4.77 6.78
N ASN A 129 4.36 5.82 6.12
CA ASN A 129 3.57 6.76 5.33
C ASN A 129 2.95 6.08 4.12
N LEU A 130 3.73 5.26 3.39
CA LEU A 130 3.19 4.49 2.26
C LEU A 130 2.08 3.53 2.72
N GLY A 131 2.32 2.73 3.75
CA GLY A 131 1.31 1.80 4.27
C GLY A 131 0.05 2.51 4.76
N THR A 132 0.18 3.65 5.44
CA THR A 132 -0.95 4.48 5.86
C THR A 132 -1.71 5.07 4.67
N LEU A 133 -1.00 5.50 3.63
CA LEU A 133 -1.63 6.00 2.39
C LEU A 133 -2.39 4.87 1.67
N VAL A 134 -1.83 3.66 1.56
CA VAL A 134 -2.50 2.48 1.00
C VAL A 134 -3.80 2.18 1.76
N ARG A 135 -3.73 2.15 3.10
CA ARG A 135 -4.91 1.92 3.95
C ARG A 135 -5.98 3.00 3.75
N THR A 136 -5.55 4.25 3.67
CA THR A 136 -6.47 5.39 3.46
C THR A 136 -7.09 5.34 2.06
N ALA A 137 -6.32 4.98 1.05
CA ALA A 137 -6.80 4.80 -0.32
C ALA A 137 -7.90 3.73 -0.39
N GLU A 138 -7.67 2.57 0.22
CA GLU A 138 -8.68 1.51 0.32
C GLU A 138 -9.93 2.00 1.04
N ALA A 139 -9.77 2.63 2.21
CA ALA A 139 -10.88 3.13 3.02
C ALA A 139 -11.69 4.23 2.34
N ALA A 140 -11.07 5.06 1.49
CA ALA A 140 -11.73 6.08 0.69
C ALA A 140 -12.36 5.56 -0.61
N GLY A 141 -12.23 4.25 -0.90
CA GLY A 141 -12.80 3.62 -2.09
C GLY A 141 -11.98 3.84 -3.37
N ALA A 142 -10.66 4.09 -3.26
CA ALA A 142 -9.79 4.13 -4.43
C ALA A 142 -9.74 2.76 -5.13
N ASN A 143 -9.72 2.74 -6.46
CA ASN A 143 -9.69 1.51 -7.25
C ASN A 143 -8.35 0.76 -7.16
N GLY A 144 -7.26 1.49 -6.87
CA GLY A 144 -5.93 0.95 -6.70
C GLY A 144 -4.91 2.03 -6.41
N LEU A 145 -3.67 1.60 -6.28
CA LEU A 145 -2.53 2.46 -6.05
C LEU A 145 -1.41 2.16 -7.05
N ILE A 146 -0.72 3.18 -7.48
CA ILE A 146 0.46 3.09 -8.34
C ILE A 146 1.64 3.66 -7.57
N THR A 147 2.78 2.97 -7.56
CA THR A 147 4.01 3.58 -7.06
C THR A 147 4.92 3.95 -8.23
N THR A 148 5.55 5.12 -8.19
CA THR A 148 6.59 5.44 -9.14
C THR A 148 7.92 4.78 -8.74
N ARG A 149 8.90 4.77 -9.65
CA ARG A 149 10.28 4.35 -9.35
C ARG A 149 10.81 5.10 -8.12
N TYR A 150 11.64 4.42 -7.34
CA TYR A 150 12.22 4.94 -6.10
C TYR A 150 11.24 5.13 -4.95
N THR A 151 9.99 4.68 -5.08
CA THR A 151 9.09 4.53 -3.93
C THR A 151 9.46 3.27 -3.16
N VAL A 152 9.40 3.32 -1.84
CA VAL A 152 9.60 2.16 -0.99
C VAL A 152 8.61 1.05 -1.34
N ASP A 153 9.02 -0.20 -1.21
CA ASP A 153 8.17 -1.35 -1.56
C ASP A 153 6.90 -1.39 -0.69
N PRO A 154 5.69 -1.36 -1.28
CA PRO A 154 4.43 -1.43 -0.54
C PRO A 154 4.25 -2.76 0.22
N TYR A 155 4.97 -3.81 -0.18
CA TYR A 155 4.93 -5.13 0.44
C TYR A 155 6.06 -5.40 1.42
N ASN A 156 6.91 -4.42 1.75
CA ASN A 156 7.85 -4.60 2.84
C ASN A 156 7.12 -4.71 4.19
N HIS A 157 7.75 -5.32 5.19
CA HIS A 157 7.12 -5.62 6.48
C HIS A 157 6.50 -4.40 7.18
N LYS A 158 7.16 -3.24 7.11
CA LYS A 158 6.67 -2.02 7.76
C LYS A 158 5.45 -1.46 7.02
N SER A 159 5.47 -1.45 5.69
CA SER A 159 4.32 -1.02 4.87
C SER A 159 3.13 -1.96 5.05
N LEU A 160 3.34 -3.28 5.02
CA LEU A 160 2.28 -4.27 5.26
C LEU A 160 1.62 -4.09 6.63
N ARG A 161 2.41 -3.90 7.70
CA ARG A 161 1.86 -3.63 9.03
C ARG A 161 1.11 -2.31 9.10
N ALA A 162 1.67 -1.23 8.54
CA ALA A 162 1.04 0.09 8.54
C ALA A 162 -0.25 0.11 7.71
N SER A 163 -0.32 -0.69 6.64
CA SER A 163 -1.51 -0.80 5.80
C SER A 163 -2.65 -1.62 6.45
N MET A 164 -2.39 -2.35 7.54
CA MET A 164 -3.39 -3.22 8.18
C MET A 164 -4.04 -4.17 7.15
N GLY A 165 -3.23 -4.83 6.32
CA GLY A 165 -3.68 -5.76 5.28
C GLY A 165 -4.22 -5.12 4.00
N ALA A 166 -4.46 -3.81 3.97
CA ALA A 166 -4.96 -3.12 2.77
C ALA A 166 -4.08 -3.36 1.53
N ALA A 167 -2.76 -3.47 1.70
CA ALA A 167 -1.83 -3.76 0.60
C ALA A 167 -2.04 -5.15 -0.05
N LEU A 168 -2.72 -6.07 0.64
CA LEU A 168 -3.05 -7.39 0.08
C LEU A 168 -4.39 -7.40 -0.68
N ARG A 169 -5.26 -6.40 -0.43
CA ARG A 169 -6.61 -6.31 -1.00
C ARG A 169 -6.69 -5.27 -2.12
N LEU A 170 -6.00 -4.13 -1.96
CA LEU A 170 -5.99 -3.06 -2.95
C LEU A 170 -5.05 -3.43 -4.11
N PRO A 171 -5.48 -3.39 -5.38
CA PRO A 171 -4.57 -3.54 -6.51
C PRO A 171 -3.44 -2.50 -6.48
N ILE A 172 -2.19 -2.96 -6.52
CA ILE A 172 -1.01 -2.08 -6.48
C ILE A 172 -0.08 -2.39 -7.65
N ALA A 173 0.03 -1.45 -8.60
CA ALA A 173 1.03 -1.49 -9.65
C ALA A 173 2.31 -0.80 -9.15
N ASN A 174 3.43 -1.53 -9.09
CA ASN A 174 4.61 -1.09 -8.36
C ASN A 174 5.79 -0.72 -9.25
N GLY A 175 6.46 0.41 -8.94
CA GLY A 175 7.76 0.76 -9.50
C GLY A 175 7.75 1.29 -10.94
N LEU A 176 6.67 1.91 -11.39
CA LEU A 176 6.47 2.36 -12.77
C LEU A 176 7.21 3.69 -13.07
N ALA A 177 7.51 3.92 -14.35
CA ALA A 177 8.02 5.23 -14.76
C ALA A 177 6.88 6.27 -14.77
N ALA A 178 7.15 7.48 -14.26
CA ALA A 178 6.16 8.56 -14.20
C ALA A 178 5.51 8.85 -15.56
N ARG A 179 6.33 8.86 -16.63
CA ARG A 179 5.85 9.08 -18.00
C ARG A 179 4.88 7.98 -18.48
N GLU A 180 5.19 6.73 -18.21
CA GLU A 180 4.34 5.58 -18.53
C GLU A 180 2.97 5.69 -17.85
N VAL A 181 2.97 6.01 -16.55
CA VAL A 181 1.73 6.26 -15.80
C VAL A 181 0.91 7.40 -16.41
N ALA A 182 1.56 8.52 -16.75
CA ALA A 182 0.87 9.68 -17.33
C ALA A 182 0.29 9.38 -18.71
N GLU A 183 1.01 8.67 -19.57
CA GLU A 183 0.54 8.30 -20.91
C GLU A 183 -0.70 7.39 -20.83
N LEU A 184 -0.71 6.41 -19.92
CA LEU A 184 -1.84 5.52 -19.74
C LEU A 184 -3.03 6.21 -19.09
N CYS A 185 -2.83 7.06 -18.09
CA CYS A 185 -3.90 7.88 -17.52
C CYS A 185 -4.54 8.77 -18.60
N LYS A 186 -3.72 9.44 -19.41
CA LYS A 186 -4.21 10.26 -20.53
C LYS A 186 -5.01 9.45 -21.55
N LYS A 187 -4.52 8.26 -21.93
CA LYS A 187 -5.24 7.35 -22.86
C LYS A 187 -6.61 6.91 -22.33
N ARG A 188 -6.74 6.81 -20.99
CA ARG A 188 -7.98 6.43 -20.29
C ARG A 188 -8.83 7.64 -19.86
N ASN A 189 -8.46 8.87 -20.24
CA ASN A 189 -9.11 10.11 -19.78
C ASN A 189 -9.15 10.26 -18.26
N VAL A 190 -8.16 9.72 -17.55
CA VAL A 190 -7.95 9.87 -16.10
C VAL A 190 -7.11 11.11 -15.87
N LYS A 191 -7.64 12.09 -15.13
CA LYS A 191 -6.99 13.35 -14.85
C LYS A 191 -5.93 13.20 -13.77
N LEU A 192 -4.71 13.66 -14.04
CA LEU A 192 -3.60 13.66 -13.10
C LEU A 192 -3.62 14.91 -12.22
N ILE A 193 -3.80 14.74 -10.92
CA ILE A 193 -3.87 15.85 -9.95
C ILE A 193 -2.81 15.64 -8.88
N ALA A 194 -1.83 16.54 -8.80
CA ALA A 194 -0.74 16.41 -7.84
C ALA A 194 -0.95 17.31 -6.62
N SER A 195 -0.68 16.76 -5.43
CA SER A 195 -0.69 17.52 -4.19
C SER A 195 0.59 18.37 -4.07
N SER A 196 0.42 19.65 -3.72
CA SER A 196 1.51 20.59 -3.43
C SER A 196 1.47 21.01 -1.97
N ALA A 197 2.62 21.24 -1.36
CA ALA A 197 2.71 21.70 0.02
C ALA A 197 2.29 23.17 0.18
N ALA A 198 2.56 24.01 -0.83
CA ALA A 198 2.26 25.44 -0.77
C ALA A 198 1.56 25.92 -2.05
N PRO A 199 0.72 26.97 -1.96
CA PRO A 199 0.33 27.72 -3.15
C PRO A 199 1.59 28.33 -3.76
N PRO A 200 1.66 28.48 -5.11
CA PRO A 200 2.77 29.18 -5.74
C PRO A 200 2.88 30.58 -5.14
N ASP A 201 4.11 31.00 -4.80
CA ASP A 201 4.35 32.40 -4.42
C ASP A 201 3.88 33.28 -5.60
N PRO A 202 2.91 34.17 -5.40
CA PRO A 202 2.46 35.10 -6.44
C PRO A 202 3.60 35.97 -7.00
N ARG A 203 4.74 36.01 -6.29
CA ARG A 203 5.97 36.73 -6.65
C ARG A 203 7.01 35.86 -7.35
N SER A 204 6.83 34.54 -7.41
CA SER A 204 7.70 33.69 -8.19
C SER A 204 7.43 33.96 -9.68
N THR A 205 8.23 34.82 -10.27
CA THR A 205 8.35 34.98 -11.72
C THR A 205 8.97 33.70 -12.27
N ILE A 206 8.13 32.71 -12.56
CA ILE A 206 8.55 31.56 -13.36
C ILE A 206 8.66 32.13 -14.79
N GLU A 207 9.89 32.37 -15.24
CA GLU A 207 10.16 32.89 -16.59
C GLU A 207 9.67 31.96 -17.71
N ASP A 208 9.24 30.74 -17.41
CA ASP A 208 8.59 29.82 -18.33
C ASP A 208 7.06 29.96 -18.26
N ALA A 209 6.52 30.93 -18.98
CA ALA A 209 5.07 31.15 -19.14
C ALA A 209 4.31 29.93 -19.72
N ALA A 210 4.99 28.91 -20.18
CA ALA A 210 4.40 27.66 -20.69
C ALA A 210 4.03 26.65 -19.60
N LEU A 211 4.44 26.87 -18.32
CA LEU A 211 4.29 25.95 -17.21
C LEU A 211 3.43 26.51 -16.04
N VAL A 212 2.69 27.60 -16.22
CA VAL A 212 1.78 28.10 -15.18
C VAL A 212 0.61 27.13 -15.00
N LYS A 213 0.82 26.08 -14.21
CA LYS A 213 -0.26 25.19 -13.83
C LYS A 213 -1.19 25.90 -12.84
N ILE A 214 -2.49 25.73 -13.05
CA ILE A 214 -3.51 26.22 -12.12
C ILE A 214 -3.35 25.47 -10.80
N VAL A 215 -2.98 26.18 -9.74
CA VAL A 215 -2.99 25.64 -8.38
C VAL A 215 -4.33 26.01 -7.74
N ARG A 216 -5.06 25.01 -7.26
CA ARG A 216 -6.38 25.18 -6.64
C ARG A 216 -6.38 24.67 -5.22
N THR A 217 -7.29 25.21 -4.42
CA THR A 217 -7.65 24.55 -3.15
C THR A 217 -8.29 23.20 -3.46
N PHE A 218 -7.93 22.16 -2.72
CA PHE A 218 -8.43 20.79 -2.95
C PHE A 218 -9.97 20.70 -2.97
N THR A 219 -10.69 21.58 -2.27
CA THR A 219 -12.16 21.65 -2.23
C THR A 219 -12.78 22.20 -3.51
N GLU A 220 -12.01 22.89 -4.37
CA GLU A 220 -12.49 23.52 -5.61
C GLU A 220 -12.40 22.55 -6.82
N VAL A 221 -11.81 21.38 -6.62
CA VAL A 221 -11.60 20.40 -7.68
C VAL A 221 -12.76 19.43 -7.76
N ASN A 222 -13.18 19.10 -8.98
CA ASN A 222 -14.22 18.09 -9.21
C ASN A 222 -13.63 16.68 -9.24
N PHE A 223 -13.74 15.96 -8.14
CA PHE A 223 -13.29 14.57 -8.00
C PHE A 223 -14.32 13.53 -8.46
N LYS A 224 -15.50 13.91 -8.94
CA LYS A 224 -16.48 12.96 -9.48
C LYS A 224 -16.04 12.32 -10.81
N ARG A 225 -15.15 12.99 -11.53
CA ARG A 225 -14.56 12.49 -12.79
C ARG A 225 -13.46 11.46 -12.48
N PRO A 226 -13.03 10.66 -13.49
CA PRO A 226 -11.84 9.82 -13.36
C PRO A 226 -10.61 10.66 -12.97
N VAL A 227 -9.95 10.32 -11.86
CA VAL A 227 -8.80 11.06 -11.32
C VAL A 227 -7.72 10.12 -10.80
N ALA A 228 -6.48 10.51 -10.95
CA ALA A 228 -5.33 9.94 -10.27
C ALA A 228 -4.69 11.01 -9.37
N LEU A 229 -4.75 10.78 -8.07
CA LEU A 229 -4.28 11.69 -7.02
C LEU A 229 -2.83 11.36 -6.66
N ILE A 230 -1.93 12.31 -6.86
CA ILE A 230 -0.48 12.12 -6.73
C ILE A 230 0.01 12.73 -5.44
N PHE A 231 0.69 11.92 -4.64
CA PHE A 231 1.30 12.30 -3.36
C PHE A 231 2.81 12.04 -3.43
N GLY A 232 3.59 13.07 -3.18
CA GLY A 232 5.06 13.06 -3.25
C GLY A 232 5.74 12.97 -1.88
N ARG A 233 7.07 13.12 -1.87
CA ARG A 233 7.90 13.10 -0.67
C ARG A 233 7.52 14.19 0.33
N GLU A 234 7.76 13.92 1.60
CA GLU A 234 7.46 14.83 2.70
C GLU A 234 8.21 16.16 2.59
N ALA A 235 9.48 16.13 2.22
CA ALA A 235 10.33 17.32 2.19
C ALA A 235 10.31 18.06 0.85
N SER A 236 10.23 17.34 -0.28
CA SER A 236 10.37 17.91 -1.63
C SER A 236 9.04 17.91 -2.42
N GLY A 237 7.99 17.34 -1.87
CA GLY A 237 6.73 17.19 -2.57
C GLY A 237 6.82 16.20 -3.75
N VAL A 238 5.99 16.39 -4.74
CA VAL A 238 5.96 15.59 -5.98
C VAL A 238 7.20 15.92 -6.82
N SER A 239 7.81 14.90 -7.43
CA SER A 239 9.00 15.08 -8.27
C SER A 239 8.71 15.98 -9.48
N GLN A 240 9.75 16.65 -10.00
CA GLN A 240 9.61 17.54 -11.13
C GLN A 240 9.07 16.80 -12.37
N ASP A 241 9.50 15.55 -12.59
CA ASP A 241 9.02 14.71 -13.68
C ASP A 241 7.50 14.52 -13.60
N VAL A 242 6.98 14.15 -12.43
CA VAL A 242 5.55 13.95 -12.20
C VAL A 242 4.80 15.27 -12.20
N SER A 243 5.34 16.30 -11.54
CA SER A 243 4.74 17.65 -11.52
C SER A 243 4.56 18.23 -12.91
N SER A 244 5.53 18.01 -13.82
CA SER A 244 5.43 18.45 -15.23
C SER A 244 4.33 17.73 -16.01
N LEU A 245 4.00 16.49 -15.65
CA LEU A 245 2.98 15.66 -16.30
C LEU A 245 1.57 15.81 -15.69
N ALA A 246 1.44 16.35 -14.48
CA ALA A 246 0.15 16.57 -13.84
C ALA A 246 -0.69 17.62 -14.58
N ASP A 247 -2.01 17.40 -14.69
CA ASP A 247 -2.94 18.34 -15.31
C ASP A 247 -3.27 19.52 -14.38
N GLU A 248 -3.35 19.27 -13.07
CA GLU A 248 -3.62 20.28 -12.05
C GLU A 248 -2.75 20.04 -10.82
N LEU A 249 -2.47 21.14 -10.09
CA LEU A 249 -1.90 21.11 -8.75
C LEU A 249 -2.96 21.52 -7.74
N ILE A 250 -2.99 20.82 -6.60
CA ILE A 250 -3.89 21.15 -5.49
C ILE A 250 -3.12 21.33 -4.19
N HIS A 251 -3.63 22.19 -3.33
CA HIS A 251 -3.07 22.39 -2.00
C HIS A 251 -4.16 22.32 -0.93
N ILE A 252 -3.75 21.99 0.29
CA ILE A 252 -4.56 22.08 1.49
C ILE A 252 -4.22 23.42 2.14
N PRO A 253 -5.21 24.33 2.35
CA PRO A 253 -4.95 25.57 3.06
C PRO A 253 -4.45 25.29 4.48
N MET A 254 -3.40 25.99 4.89
CA MET A 254 -2.79 25.82 6.21
C MET A 254 -2.76 27.13 6.98
N ALA A 255 -2.71 27.03 8.31
CA ALA A 255 -2.53 28.19 9.17
C ALA A 255 -1.15 28.85 8.91
N PRO A 256 -1.01 30.17 9.13
CA PRO A 256 0.27 30.86 8.96
C PRO A 256 1.39 30.19 9.77
N GLY A 257 2.55 30.00 9.14
CA GLY A 257 3.73 29.38 9.76
C GLY A 257 3.78 27.85 9.67
N VAL A 258 2.76 27.19 9.12
CA VAL A 258 2.77 25.76 8.84
C VAL A 258 3.12 25.55 7.36
N GLU A 259 4.24 24.91 7.09
CA GLU A 259 4.74 24.72 5.71
C GLU A 259 4.14 23.49 5.00
N SER A 260 3.90 22.40 5.73
CA SER A 260 3.40 21.15 5.15
C SER A 260 2.72 20.25 6.19
N LEU A 261 1.97 19.28 5.72
CA LEU A 261 1.45 18.15 6.47
C LEU A 261 2.23 16.89 6.14
N ASN A 262 2.21 15.93 7.06
CA ASN A 262 2.61 14.56 6.73
C ASN A 262 1.83 14.06 5.51
N VAL A 263 2.51 13.39 4.57
CA VAL A 263 1.92 12.97 3.30
C VAL A 263 0.70 12.05 3.45
N ALA A 264 0.70 11.15 4.43
CA ALA A 264 -0.44 10.28 4.69
C ALA A 264 -1.64 11.08 5.27
N ALA A 265 -1.38 12.10 6.08
CA ALA A 265 -2.41 13.02 6.58
C ALA A 265 -3.01 13.86 5.44
N ALA A 266 -2.16 14.43 4.57
CA ALA A 266 -2.61 15.14 3.37
C ALA A 266 -3.44 14.22 2.45
N GLY A 267 -2.96 12.98 2.25
CA GLY A 267 -3.67 11.96 1.51
C GLY A 267 -5.05 11.66 2.10
N ALA A 268 -5.17 11.54 3.43
CA ALA A 268 -6.45 11.30 4.08
C ALA A 268 -7.45 12.44 3.84
N ILE A 269 -7.02 13.68 3.97
CA ILE A 269 -7.87 14.87 3.74
C ILE A 269 -8.39 14.90 2.31
N ILE A 270 -7.51 14.76 1.32
CA ILE A 270 -7.85 14.85 -0.11
C ILE A 270 -8.71 13.66 -0.55
N LEU A 271 -8.34 12.44 -0.15
CA LEU A 271 -9.07 11.23 -0.51
C LEU A 271 -10.49 11.20 0.07
N TYR A 272 -10.67 11.65 1.32
CA TYR A 272 -12.00 11.72 1.92
C TYR A 272 -12.85 12.85 1.35
N GLU A 273 -12.26 13.95 0.89
CA GLU A 273 -12.99 14.94 0.10
C GLU A 273 -13.45 14.35 -1.24
N ALA A 274 -12.58 13.60 -1.91
CA ALA A 274 -12.95 12.91 -3.14
C ALA A 274 -14.07 11.88 -2.91
N ALA A 275 -14.00 11.10 -1.82
CA ALA A 275 -15.05 10.15 -1.43
C ALA A 275 -16.37 10.88 -1.10
N ARG A 276 -16.31 12.02 -0.38
CA ARG A 276 -17.48 12.85 -0.07
C ARG A 276 -18.18 13.35 -1.33
N GLN A 277 -17.43 13.85 -2.31
CA GLN A 277 -17.99 14.31 -3.59
C GLN A 277 -18.63 13.18 -4.38
N ARG A 278 -18.11 11.94 -4.24
CA ARG A 278 -18.64 10.72 -4.85
C ARG A 278 -19.77 10.08 -4.04
N GLY A 279 -20.24 10.74 -2.97
CA GLY A 279 -21.38 10.31 -2.15
C GLY A 279 -21.08 9.13 -1.22
N PHE A 280 -19.79 8.82 -0.94
CA PHE A 280 -19.35 7.65 -0.19
C PHE A 280 -19.91 6.34 -0.77
N ASP A 281 -20.12 6.31 -2.07
CA ASP A 281 -20.54 5.11 -2.80
C ASP A 281 -19.35 4.14 -2.92
N PHE A 282 -19.13 3.38 -1.87
CA PHE A 282 -18.11 2.33 -1.82
C PHE A 282 -18.69 1.08 -2.49
N LYS A 283 -18.38 0.85 -3.75
CA LYS A 283 -18.76 -0.43 -4.39
C LYS A 283 -18.14 -1.57 -3.60
N GLN A 284 -18.93 -2.55 -3.22
CA GLN A 284 -18.41 -3.83 -2.71
C GLN A 284 -17.52 -4.45 -3.80
N ARG A 285 -16.29 -4.77 -3.43
CA ARG A 285 -15.28 -5.41 -4.28
C ARG A 285 -15.39 -6.91 -4.22
#